data_69d8adf1d8aea786d6066aaf58b75407
#
_entry.id   69d8adf1d8aea786d6066aaf58b75407
#
_cell.length_a   1.000
_cell.length_b   1.000
_cell.length_c   1.000
_cell.angle_alpha   90.00
_cell.angle_beta   90.00
_cell.angle_gamma   90.00
#
_symmetry.space_group_name_H-M   'P 1'
#
loop_
_entity.id
_entity.type
_entity.pdbx_description
1 polymer ?
#
loop_
_entity_poly.entity_id
_entity_poly.type
_entity_poly.pdbx_seq_one_letter_code
_entity_poly.pdbx_strand_id
1 'polypeptide(L)'
;MKKKLLVLSILAMLSLAGCRVVNDDVHYGSDYDYNQPVSIEEPETIEVSEVDSEFAITTEDGEYSKSDNIYTITKGGTYSLSGKLEGQILVNAPEDEEVVLELNGVSITYGNDSPIKATSGSKLEISAKSDTDNIITDSRSKKTTEVETQGEGAISSDIDLKLKGSGTLVVTGNYNNAVHTSKDLTIQKLTLKATGYNNGLKGKDSVTISSGVIQAYALNGNGIKTDNSDLSSKGNQRGTISINGGTVYVDSLHDAIDATYNVVVDELDSEAPTSLTIKTGTNSANYNKSTFKADSEKGLKAANEIIINKGTVVVAASDDAVHANYGETLENGSKGLGNITMNDGLLQVASGDDGLHADNTLTIAGGKVVVTGATEGFEANYINITGGSSYIYGTDDGVNCSKKSFNNCAFTMSGGYLDVAVRSGDTDGIDSNGNFTLSGGVIVTRGSPGTQASGMSTGMDVDGTVSMTGGTLIAFNGLEASPSTSSTIHYAGTSGANSMGGGGMGGRGGPKQGSTSSASLSAGNYVLSGDGLNVSFTNDYVYGSFQVYSANLKTGSTYTLSRNDTTLYSWSQSSTSVTIS
;
A
#
# COMPACT_ATOMS: atom_id res chain seq x y z
N MET A 1 35.16 25.77 -18.38
CA MET A 1 34.78 24.56 -19.08
C MET A 1 35.35 23.35 -18.34
N LYS A 2 34.62 22.77 -17.43
CA LYS A 2 34.87 21.43 -16.85
C LYS A 2 33.55 20.70 -16.88
N LYS A 3 33.39 19.78 -17.84
CA LYS A 3 32.27 18.86 -17.91
C LYS A 3 32.36 17.92 -16.70
N LYS A 4 31.43 18.01 -15.77
CA LYS A 4 31.20 16.97 -14.77
C LYS A 4 30.39 15.88 -15.45
N LEU A 5 31.00 14.74 -15.57
CA LEU A 5 30.37 13.51 -16.03
C LEU A 5 29.49 13.03 -14.88
N LEU A 6 28.18 13.11 -15.06
CA LEU A 6 27.20 12.53 -14.15
C LEU A 6 27.22 11.01 -14.40
N VAL A 7 27.80 10.26 -13.49
CA VAL A 7 27.69 8.79 -13.49
C VAL A 7 26.37 8.44 -12.84
N LEU A 8 25.38 8.16 -13.66
CA LEU A 8 24.12 7.58 -13.24
C LEU A 8 24.40 6.12 -12.86
N SER A 9 24.55 5.82 -11.59
CA SER A 9 24.54 4.44 -11.11
C SER A 9 23.10 3.95 -11.04
N ILE A 10 22.60 3.48 -12.18
CA ILE A 10 21.37 2.69 -12.23
C ILE A 10 21.71 1.35 -11.60
N LEU A 11 21.31 1.18 -10.34
CA LEU A 11 21.24 -0.15 -9.77
C LEU A 11 20.02 -0.84 -10.40
N ALA A 12 20.29 -1.59 -11.45
CA ALA A 12 19.29 -2.44 -12.09
C ALA A 12 18.91 -3.54 -11.10
N MET A 13 17.83 -3.35 -10.35
CA MET A 13 17.12 -4.49 -9.80
C MET A 13 16.50 -5.25 -10.97
N LEU A 14 16.98 -6.46 -11.20
CA LEU A 14 16.40 -7.36 -12.19
C LEU A 14 14.93 -7.60 -11.82
N SER A 15 14.04 -6.97 -12.56
CA SER A 15 12.65 -7.37 -12.64
C SER A 15 12.60 -8.70 -13.40
N LEU A 16 12.42 -9.79 -12.71
CA LEU A 16 11.95 -11.03 -13.32
C LEU A 16 10.43 -10.92 -13.50
N ALA A 17 10.02 -10.19 -14.51
CA ALA A 17 8.68 -10.30 -15.05
C ALA A 17 8.62 -11.55 -15.94
N GLY A 18 7.73 -12.44 -15.63
CA GLY A 18 7.50 -13.59 -16.47
C GLY A 18 6.52 -14.55 -15.88
N CYS A 19 5.24 -14.20 -15.86
CA CYS A 19 4.19 -15.19 -15.69
C CYS A 19 4.18 -16.08 -16.95
N ARG A 20 4.97 -17.14 -16.94
CA ARG A 20 4.74 -18.29 -17.81
C ARG A 20 4.10 -19.36 -16.96
N VAL A 21 2.84 -19.65 -17.25
CA VAL A 21 2.23 -20.93 -16.88
C VAL A 21 3.02 -22.00 -17.63
N VAL A 22 3.92 -22.65 -16.92
CA VAL A 22 4.58 -23.88 -17.39
C VAL A 22 4.24 -24.92 -16.33
N ASN A 23 3.71 -26.02 -16.80
CA ASN A 23 3.42 -27.23 -16.04
C ASN A 23 4.61 -27.66 -15.17
N ASP A 24 4.30 -28.13 -13.98
CA ASP A 24 4.94 -29.19 -13.24
C ASP A 24 6.24 -28.92 -12.45
N ASP A 25 6.64 -27.68 -12.14
CA ASP A 25 7.57 -27.41 -11.02
C ASP A 25 7.41 -25.95 -10.57
N VAL A 26 6.33 -25.66 -9.86
CA VAL A 26 6.20 -24.33 -9.23
C VAL A 26 7.11 -24.31 -8.00
N HIS A 27 8.28 -23.70 -8.15
CA HIS A 27 9.20 -23.46 -7.07
C HIS A 27 8.71 -22.23 -6.29
N TYR A 28 8.05 -22.45 -5.17
CA TYR A 28 7.71 -21.40 -4.22
C TYR A 28 8.96 -21.19 -3.35
N GLY A 29 9.75 -20.18 -3.66
CA GLY A 29 10.98 -19.86 -2.94
C GLY A 29 10.74 -18.84 -1.85
N SER A 30 11.30 -19.09 -0.69
CA SER A 30 11.38 -18.16 0.42
C SER A 30 12.66 -17.34 0.33
N ASP A 31 12.69 -16.32 -0.52
CA ASP A 31 13.80 -15.34 -0.53
C ASP A 31 13.53 -14.17 0.43
N TYR A 32 12.63 -14.35 1.41
CA TYR A 32 12.20 -13.27 2.28
C TYR A 32 12.56 -13.53 3.75
N ASP A 33 13.22 -12.56 4.37
CA ASP A 33 13.55 -12.52 5.79
C ASP A 33 12.51 -11.63 6.51
N TYR A 34 11.59 -12.24 7.23
CA TYR A 34 10.57 -11.55 8.03
C TYR A 34 11.15 -10.60 9.10
N ASN A 35 12.42 -10.77 9.46
CA ASN A 35 13.08 -9.92 10.45
C ASN A 35 13.65 -8.64 9.87
N GLN A 36 13.53 -8.42 8.56
CA GLN A 36 13.91 -7.17 7.92
C GLN A 36 12.70 -6.24 7.84
N PRO A 37 12.62 -5.20 8.68
CA PRO A 37 11.55 -4.22 8.58
C PRO A 37 11.59 -3.55 7.21
N VAL A 38 10.44 -3.10 6.72
CA VAL A 38 10.39 -2.24 5.55
C VAL A 38 11.29 -1.03 5.80
N SER A 39 12.31 -0.87 4.97
CA SER A 39 13.19 0.30 5.02
C SER A 39 12.66 1.34 4.05
N ILE A 40 12.22 2.48 4.58
CA ILE A 40 11.93 3.66 3.78
C ILE A 40 13.24 4.37 3.49
N GLU A 41 13.64 4.39 2.23
CA GLU A 41 14.73 5.25 1.77
C GLU A 41 14.19 6.67 1.60
N GLU A 42 14.80 7.62 2.33
CA GLU A 42 14.49 9.04 2.13
C GLU A 42 14.89 9.44 0.71
N PRO A 43 14.06 10.20 -0.02
CA PRO A 43 14.36 10.59 -1.38
C PRO A 43 15.56 11.55 -1.44
N GLU A 44 16.24 11.55 -2.57
CA GLU A 44 17.26 12.58 -2.81
C GLU A 44 16.65 13.99 -2.64
N THR A 45 17.38 14.88 -1.95
CA THR A 45 16.93 16.24 -1.74
C THR A 45 16.83 16.97 -3.09
N ILE A 46 15.66 17.48 -3.40
CA ILE A 46 15.46 18.38 -4.54
C ILE A 46 16.04 19.75 -4.14
N GLU A 47 17.21 20.06 -4.68
CA GLU A 47 17.85 21.35 -4.50
C GLU A 47 17.52 22.27 -5.67
N VAL A 48 17.30 23.55 -5.38
CA VAL A 48 17.01 24.58 -6.37
C VAL A 48 17.97 25.73 -6.23
N SER A 49 18.32 26.35 -7.36
CA SER A 49 19.16 27.52 -7.41
C SER A 49 18.36 28.76 -7.01
N GLU A 50 19.01 29.70 -6.32
CA GLU A 50 18.41 30.99 -6.00
C GLU A 50 18.17 31.79 -7.28
N VAL A 51 17.04 32.50 -7.35
CA VAL A 51 16.64 33.35 -8.48
C VAL A 51 16.73 34.81 -8.04
N ASP A 52 17.69 35.54 -8.60
CA ASP A 52 17.97 36.93 -8.22
C ASP A 52 17.68 37.97 -9.33
N SER A 53 17.34 37.50 -10.54
CA SER A 53 17.01 38.41 -11.65
C SER A 53 15.69 39.13 -11.42
N GLU A 54 15.56 40.34 -12.04
CA GLU A 54 14.29 41.08 -12.00
C GLU A 54 13.16 40.29 -12.63
N PHE A 55 11.98 40.37 -12.03
CA PHE A 55 10.78 39.64 -12.52
C PHE A 55 10.36 40.16 -13.89
N ALA A 56 10.09 39.23 -14.78
CA ALA A 56 9.54 39.46 -16.10
C ALA A 56 8.38 38.53 -16.41
N ILE A 57 7.35 39.07 -17.05
CA ILE A 57 6.25 38.35 -17.66
C ILE A 57 6.15 38.72 -19.14
N THR A 58 6.14 37.73 -20.05
CA THR A 58 6.03 37.93 -21.48
C THR A 58 4.95 37.03 -22.06
N THR A 59 4.23 37.56 -23.05
CA THR A 59 3.21 36.82 -23.79
C THR A 59 3.12 37.34 -25.22
N GLU A 60 2.73 36.51 -26.18
CA GLU A 60 2.49 36.88 -27.57
C GLU A 60 0.99 37.08 -27.87
N ASP A 61 0.13 36.32 -27.19
CA ASP A 61 -1.30 36.18 -27.46
C ASP A 61 -2.21 36.49 -26.26
N GLY A 62 -1.62 36.64 -25.07
CA GLY A 62 -2.33 36.94 -23.84
C GLY A 62 -2.48 38.40 -23.50
N GLU A 63 -3.18 38.71 -22.42
CA GLU A 63 -3.34 40.04 -21.86
C GLU A 63 -3.24 39.98 -20.33
N TYR A 64 -2.59 40.95 -19.74
CA TYR A 64 -2.52 41.12 -18.29
C TYR A 64 -2.51 42.59 -17.90
N SER A 65 -2.94 42.85 -16.67
CA SER A 65 -2.78 44.15 -16.03
C SER A 65 -1.89 44.02 -14.79
N LYS A 66 -1.27 45.15 -14.37
CA LYS A 66 -0.45 45.21 -13.17
C LYS A 66 -0.98 46.30 -12.23
N SER A 67 -1.21 45.93 -10.98
CA SER A 67 -1.50 46.87 -9.91
C SER A 67 -0.59 46.52 -8.73
N ASP A 68 0.27 47.44 -8.34
CA ASP A 68 1.35 47.24 -7.37
C ASP A 68 2.23 46.02 -7.77
N ASN A 69 2.21 44.97 -6.97
CA ASN A 69 2.93 43.72 -7.20
C ASN A 69 2.00 42.54 -7.58
N ILE A 70 0.76 42.80 -8.02
CA ILE A 70 -0.21 41.84 -8.51
C ILE A 70 -0.31 41.94 -10.03
N TYR A 71 -0.06 40.85 -10.71
CA TYR A 71 -0.22 40.69 -12.16
C TYR A 71 -1.50 39.88 -12.42
N THR A 72 -2.54 40.54 -12.95
CA THR A 72 -3.83 39.91 -13.26
C THR A 72 -3.89 39.54 -14.72
N ILE A 73 -3.92 38.24 -15.02
CA ILE A 73 -4.12 37.69 -16.37
C ILE A 73 -5.61 37.66 -16.65
N THR A 74 -6.02 38.34 -17.73
CA THR A 74 -7.44 38.57 -18.08
C THR A 74 -7.86 37.90 -19.38
N LYS A 75 -6.93 37.19 -20.05
CA LYS A 75 -7.17 36.49 -21.30
C LYS A 75 -6.40 35.18 -21.32
N GLY A 76 -6.96 34.16 -21.99
CA GLY A 76 -6.25 32.92 -22.29
C GLY A 76 -4.99 33.14 -23.11
N GLY A 77 -4.06 32.20 -23.06
CA GLY A 77 -2.80 32.25 -23.77
C GLY A 77 -1.63 31.76 -22.93
N THR A 78 -0.43 31.91 -23.50
CA THR A 78 0.83 31.48 -22.85
C THR A 78 1.58 32.67 -22.29
N TYR A 79 1.96 32.55 -21.02
CA TYR A 79 2.70 33.59 -20.27
C TYR A 79 4.00 33.00 -19.73
N SER A 80 5.13 33.49 -20.21
CA SER A 80 6.44 33.07 -19.70
C SER A 80 6.86 33.97 -18.52
N LEU A 81 7.17 33.34 -17.38
CA LEU A 81 7.52 33.98 -16.13
C LEU A 81 8.98 33.67 -15.80
N SER A 82 9.76 34.69 -15.43
CA SER A 82 11.13 34.54 -14.98
C SER A 82 11.50 35.57 -13.92
N GLY A 83 12.58 35.35 -13.16
CA GLY A 83 13.06 36.29 -12.15
C GLY A 83 12.26 36.25 -10.85
N LYS A 84 12.53 37.17 -9.94
CA LYS A 84 11.99 37.19 -8.58
C LYS A 84 10.82 38.16 -8.44
N LEU A 85 9.68 37.69 -7.94
CA LEU A 85 8.47 38.45 -7.66
C LEU A 85 8.10 38.33 -6.17
N GLU A 86 8.11 39.45 -5.45
CA GLU A 86 7.44 39.59 -4.16
C GLU A 86 6.01 40.09 -4.42
N GLY A 87 5.10 39.15 -4.80
CA GLY A 87 3.76 39.51 -5.27
C GLY A 87 2.97 38.30 -5.74
N GLN A 88 1.93 38.55 -6.56
CA GLN A 88 0.95 37.54 -6.97
C GLN A 88 0.78 37.50 -8.50
N ILE A 89 0.58 36.31 -9.02
CA ILE A 89 -0.03 36.04 -10.33
C ILE A 89 -1.48 35.63 -10.10
N LEU A 90 -2.41 36.48 -10.51
CA LEU A 90 -3.85 36.23 -10.43
C LEU A 90 -4.39 35.91 -11.83
N VAL A 91 -4.96 34.74 -12.01
CA VAL A 91 -5.61 34.32 -13.26
C VAL A 91 -7.12 34.53 -13.12
N ASN A 92 -7.68 35.38 -13.96
CA ASN A 92 -9.10 35.68 -14.07
C ASN A 92 -9.46 35.84 -15.55
N ALA A 93 -9.32 34.77 -16.32
CA ALA A 93 -9.62 34.70 -17.74
C ALA A 93 -11.07 34.28 -17.99
N PRO A 94 -11.61 34.48 -19.23
CA PRO A 94 -12.91 33.93 -19.63
C PRO A 94 -13.00 32.41 -19.37
N GLU A 95 -14.20 31.93 -19.00
CA GLU A 95 -14.44 30.54 -18.58
C GLU A 95 -14.13 29.48 -19.65
N ASP A 96 -14.08 29.86 -20.92
CA ASP A 96 -13.76 28.98 -22.06
C ASP A 96 -12.29 29.08 -22.52
N GLU A 97 -11.48 29.92 -21.88
CA GLU A 97 -10.10 30.14 -22.25
C GLU A 97 -9.12 29.43 -21.28
N GLU A 98 -8.09 28.81 -21.85
CA GLU A 98 -7.00 28.18 -21.11
C GLU A 98 -5.84 29.16 -20.89
N VAL A 99 -5.28 29.14 -19.67
CA VAL A 99 -4.08 29.90 -19.33
C VAL A 99 -2.91 28.96 -19.07
N VAL A 100 -1.79 29.21 -19.75
CA VAL A 100 -0.52 28.47 -19.56
C VAL A 100 0.51 29.39 -18.94
N LEU A 101 0.99 29.05 -17.75
CA LEU A 101 2.13 29.71 -17.12
C LEU A 101 3.39 28.88 -17.38
N GLU A 102 4.29 29.38 -18.23
CA GLU A 102 5.61 28.78 -18.43
C GLU A 102 6.59 29.33 -17.39
N LEU A 103 7.02 28.50 -16.46
CA LEU A 103 8.00 28.87 -15.44
C LEU A 103 9.41 28.69 -16.02
N ASN A 104 10.14 29.80 -16.14
CA ASN A 104 11.46 29.85 -16.76
C ASN A 104 12.51 30.45 -15.80
N GLY A 105 12.73 29.79 -14.67
CA GLY A 105 13.58 30.31 -13.60
C GLY A 105 12.89 31.45 -12.84
N VAL A 106 11.77 31.14 -12.17
CA VAL A 106 10.99 32.12 -11.43
C VAL A 106 10.91 31.77 -9.95
N SER A 107 11.00 32.83 -9.10
CA SER A 107 10.73 32.77 -7.67
C SER A 107 9.61 33.73 -7.31
N ILE A 108 8.45 33.20 -6.85
CA ILE A 108 7.31 34.02 -6.45
C ILE A 108 7.03 33.81 -4.96
N THR A 109 7.04 34.89 -4.19
CA THR A 109 6.71 34.89 -2.77
C THR A 109 5.60 35.90 -2.50
N TYR A 110 4.54 35.50 -1.76
CA TYR A 110 3.48 36.42 -1.38
C TYR A 110 2.94 36.12 0.02
N GLY A 111 2.64 37.16 0.79
CA GLY A 111 2.23 37.07 2.18
C GLY A 111 0.82 37.55 2.48
N ASN A 112 0.03 37.96 1.46
CA ASN A 112 -1.32 38.45 1.67
C ASN A 112 -2.40 37.50 1.10
N ASP A 113 -2.01 36.64 0.14
CA ASP A 113 -2.85 35.61 -0.49
C ASP A 113 -1.93 34.56 -1.14
N SER A 114 -2.48 33.63 -1.93
CA SER A 114 -1.71 32.67 -2.72
C SER A 114 -0.80 33.37 -3.74
N PRO A 115 0.48 33.03 -3.82
CA PRO A 115 1.39 33.53 -4.84
C PRO A 115 0.91 33.32 -6.28
N ILE A 116 0.32 32.14 -6.56
CA ILE A 116 -0.38 31.86 -7.81
C ILE A 116 -1.83 31.50 -7.47
N LYS A 117 -2.78 32.25 -8.02
CA LYS A 117 -4.22 32.05 -7.80
C LYS A 117 -4.98 32.12 -9.10
N ALA A 118 -5.81 31.12 -9.38
CA ALA A 118 -6.74 31.14 -10.49
C ALA A 118 -8.19 31.13 -9.98
N THR A 119 -8.97 32.13 -10.39
CA THR A 119 -10.38 32.28 -10.00
C THR A 119 -11.34 32.00 -11.16
N SER A 120 -10.89 32.11 -12.41
CA SER A 120 -11.70 31.86 -13.61
C SER A 120 -10.80 31.48 -14.80
N GLY A 121 -11.36 30.71 -15.72
CA GLY A 121 -10.77 30.15 -16.92
C GLY A 121 -11.31 28.75 -17.18
N SER A 122 -10.96 28.13 -18.28
CA SER A 122 -11.31 26.72 -18.53
C SER A 122 -10.33 25.77 -17.82
N LYS A 123 -9.04 26.14 -17.77
CA LYS A 123 -7.96 25.38 -17.14
C LYS A 123 -6.75 26.27 -16.88
N LEU A 124 -6.06 26.06 -15.77
CA LEU A 124 -4.73 26.56 -15.52
C LEU A 124 -3.69 25.46 -15.73
N GLU A 125 -2.76 25.68 -16.65
CA GLU A 125 -1.58 24.83 -16.82
C GLU A 125 -0.33 25.56 -16.35
N ILE A 126 0.46 24.93 -15.48
CA ILE A 126 1.76 25.43 -15.02
C ILE A 126 2.83 24.50 -15.55
N SER A 127 3.74 25.02 -16.38
CA SER A 127 4.78 24.26 -17.08
C SER A 127 6.16 24.73 -16.68
N ALA A 128 6.91 23.94 -15.89
CA ALA A 128 8.30 24.21 -15.60
C ALA A 128 9.18 23.84 -16.81
N LYS A 129 9.91 24.82 -17.35
CA LYS A 129 10.79 24.60 -18.49
C LYS A 129 11.99 23.71 -18.11
N SER A 130 12.48 22.97 -19.08
CA SER A 130 13.69 22.16 -18.91
C SER A 130 14.86 22.98 -18.39
N ASP A 131 15.64 22.38 -17.51
CA ASP A 131 16.84 22.97 -16.92
C ASP A 131 16.60 24.29 -16.14
N THR A 132 15.37 24.49 -15.64
CA THR A 132 15.02 25.62 -14.79
C THR A 132 14.57 25.18 -13.40
N ASP A 133 14.95 25.98 -12.41
CA ASP A 133 14.50 25.88 -11.04
C ASP A 133 13.46 26.96 -10.76
N ASN A 134 12.32 26.55 -10.19
CA ASN A 134 11.19 27.45 -9.94
C ASN A 134 10.71 27.29 -8.51
N ILE A 135 10.44 28.39 -7.84
CA ILE A 135 10.10 28.44 -6.41
C ILE A 135 8.83 29.25 -6.21
N ILE A 136 7.84 28.65 -5.57
CA ILE A 136 6.58 29.32 -5.20
C ILE A 136 6.41 29.21 -3.68
N THR A 137 6.36 30.34 -3.00
CA THR A 137 6.27 30.37 -1.53
C THR A 137 5.10 31.24 -1.06
N ASP A 138 4.14 30.61 -0.43
CA ASP A 138 3.12 31.28 0.36
C ASP A 138 3.72 31.61 1.74
N SER A 139 3.99 32.88 1.97
CA SER A 139 4.61 33.36 3.21
C SER A 139 3.61 33.79 4.28
N ARG A 140 2.31 33.57 4.08
CA ARG A 140 1.29 33.77 5.12
C ARG A 140 1.58 32.89 6.35
N SER A 141 1.13 33.32 7.52
CA SER A 141 1.09 32.48 8.71
C SER A 141 0.07 31.36 8.53
N LYS A 142 0.25 30.25 9.27
CA LYS A 142 -0.69 29.11 9.25
C LYS A 142 -2.14 29.54 9.41
N LYS A 143 -3.03 28.89 8.68
CA LYS A 143 -4.48 29.13 8.70
C LYS A 143 -5.04 28.83 10.10
N THR A 144 -5.70 29.80 10.69
CA THR A 144 -6.38 29.66 11.98
C THR A 144 -7.88 29.89 11.90
N THR A 145 -8.33 30.59 10.84
CA THR A 145 -9.74 30.89 10.56
C THR A 145 -9.99 30.84 9.06
N GLU A 146 -11.23 30.54 8.67
CA GLU A 146 -11.66 30.59 7.29
C GLU A 146 -11.70 32.03 6.79
N VAL A 147 -11.14 32.28 5.59
CA VAL A 147 -11.24 33.55 4.87
C VAL A 147 -11.61 33.23 3.43
N GLU A 148 -12.90 33.27 3.12
CA GLU A 148 -13.48 32.86 1.83
C GLU A 148 -12.83 33.49 0.59
N THR A 149 -12.25 34.68 0.73
CA THR A 149 -11.62 35.40 -0.38
C THR A 149 -10.15 35.04 -0.60
N GLN A 150 -9.55 34.29 0.31
CA GLN A 150 -8.15 33.89 0.20
C GLN A 150 -8.01 32.51 -0.45
N GLY A 151 -6.96 32.32 -1.24
CA GLY A 151 -6.64 31.02 -1.81
C GLY A 151 -6.12 30.02 -0.76
N GLU A 152 -6.42 28.74 -0.96
CA GLU A 152 -6.20 27.65 -0.01
C GLU A 152 -4.81 26.99 -0.12
N GLY A 153 -3.92 27.49 -0.94
CA GLY A 153 -2.58 26.94 -1.13
C GLY A 153 -1.60 27.98 -1.69
N ALA A 154 -0.32 27.64 -1.77
CA ALA A 154 0.66 28.48 -2.47
C ALA A 154 0.34 28.56 -3.96
N ILE A 155 -0.07 27.45 -4.56
CA ILE A 155 -0.78 27.41 -5.84
C ILE A 155 -2.23 27.05 -5.52
N SER A 156 -3.16 27.97 -5.80
CA SER A 156 -4.59 27.80 -5.53
C SER A 156 -5.40 28.03 -6.79
N SER A 157 -6.31 27.10 -7.11
CA SER A 157 -7.12 27.17 -8.33
C SER A 157 -8.58 26.81 -8.05
N ASP A 158 -9.51 27.57 -8.64
CA ASP A 158 -10.95 27.24 -8.65
C ASP A 158 -11.35 26.48 -9.93
N ILE A 159 -10.40 26.24 -10.82
CA ILE A 159 -10.54 25.54 -12.10
C ILE A 159 -9.57 24.36 -12.18
N ASP A 160 -9.70 23.53 -13.21
CA ASP A 160 -8.78 22.43 -13.45
C ASP A 160 -7.33 22.90 -13.45
N LEU A 161 -6.46 22.20 -12.71
CA LEU A 161 -5.06 22.52 -12.56
C LEU A 161 -4.18 21.40 -13.11
N LYS A 162 -3.28 21.77 -14.02
CA LYS A 162 -2.25 20.86 -14.51
C LYS A 162 -0.86 21.39 -14.24
N LEU A 163 -0.05 20.59 -13.53
CA LEU A 163 1.36 20.82 -13.33
C LEU A 163 2.16 19.90 -14.27
N LYS A 164 3.03 20.46 -15.09
CA LYS A 164 3.82 19.68 -16.04
C LYS A 164 5.21 20.29 -16.32
N GLY A 165 5.94 19.65 -17.21
CA GLY A 165 7.24 20.11 -17.70
C GLY A 165 8.38 19.21 -17.22
N SER A 166 9.59 19.52 -17.65
CA SER A 166 10.80 18.76 -17.31
C SER A 166 11.79 19.54 -16.43
N GLY A 167 11.38 20.69 -15.95
CA GLY A 167 12.12 21.48 -14.96
C GLY A 167 11.76 21.11 -13.52
N THR A 168 12.33 21.85 -12.57
CA THR A 168 12.08 21.69 -11.14
C THR A 168 11.09 22.75 -10.65
N LEU A 169 10.14 22.32 -9.80
CA LEU A 169 9.20 23.19 -9.12
C LEU A 169 9.17 22.86 -7.62
N VAL A 170 9.53 23.84 -6.78
CA VAL A 170 9.41 23.74 -5.33
C VAL A 170 8.28 24.64 -4.87
N VAL A 171 7.30 24.08 -4.18
CA VAL A 171 6.11 24.78 -3.68
C VAL A 171 6.02 24.66 -2.17
N THR A 172 5.99 25.80 -1.48
CA THR A 172 5.85 25.86 -0.03
C THR A 172 4.59 26.61 0.37
N GLY A 173 3.65 25.91 0.99
CA GLY A 173 2.38 26.45 1.48
C GLY A 173 2.36 26.57 3.00
N ASN A 174 2.90 27.66 3.55
CA ASN A 174 2.93 27.84 5.01
C ASN A 174 1.54 28.13 5.60
N TYR A 175 0.61 28.65 4.81
CA TYR A 175 -0.74 28.97 5.25
C TYR A 175 -1.61 27.72 5.41
N ASN A 176 -1.71 26.90 4.37
CA ASN A 176 -2.55 25.71 4.32
C ASN A 176 -1.91 24.65 3.41
N ASN A 177 -2.37 24.47 2.17
CA ASN A 177 -1.83 23.47 1.27
C ASN A 177 -0.63 24.01 0.46
N ALA A 178 0.24 23.14 -0.03
CA ALA A 178 1.20 23.58 -1.04
C ALA A 178 0.48 23.82 -2.38
N VAL A 179 -0.22 22.82 -2.88
CA VAL A 179 -1.03 22.88 -4.10
C VAL A 179 -2.48 22.53 -3.78
N HIS A 180 -3.40 23.39 -4.23
CA HIS A 180 -4.83 23.20 -4.08
C HIS A 180 -5.58 23.52 -5.37
N THR A 181 -6.53 22.67 -5.76
CA THR A 181 -7.58 23.03 -6.72
C THR A 181 -8.93 22.56 -6.25
N SER A 182 -9.97 23.37 -6.53
CA SER A 182 -11.37 23.00 -6.32
C SER A 182 -11.91 22.02 -7.36
N LYS A 183 -11.06 21.57 -8.29
CA LYS A 183 -11.37 20.66 -9.41
C LYS A 183 -10.34 19.53 -9.48
N ASP A 184 -10.00 19.14 -10.71
CA ASP A 184 -9.03 18.10 -10.99
C ASP A 184 -7.59 18.63 -10.94
N LEU A 185 -6.70 17.88 -10.25
CA LEU A 185 -5.26 18.09 -10.25
C LEU A 185 -4.57 17.02 -11.09
N THR A 186 -3.86 17.42 -12.12
CA THR A 186 -3.04 16.51 -12.95
C THR A 186 -1.56 16.89 -12.87
N ILE A 187 -0.67 15.90 -12.67
CA ILE A 187 0.78 16.09 -12.63
C ILE A 187 1.47 15.16 -13.62
N GLN A 188 2.37 15.73 -14.45
CA GLN A 188 3.05 14.98 -15.51
C GLN A 188 4.46 15.48 -15.79
N LYS A 189 5.44 14.57 -15.83
CA LYS A 189 6.84 14.83 -16.25
C LYS A 189 7.59 15.90 -15.44
N LEU A 190 7.16 16.20 -14.24
CA LEU A 190 7.67 17.28 -13.42
C LEU A 190 8.57 16.73 -12.32
N THR A 191 9.64 17.47 -11.97
CA THR A 191 10.32 17.31 -10.68
C THR A 191 9.66 18.27 -9.69
N LEU A 192 8.84 17.76 -8.78
CA LEU A 192 8.03 18.54 -7.85
C LEU A 192 8.36 18.21 -6.41
N LYS A 193 8.64 19.27 -5.61
CA LYS A 193 8.61 19.20 -4.15
C LYS A 193 7.50 20.11 -3.65
N ALA A 194 6.46 19.53 -3.06
CA ALA A 194 5.32 20.25 -2.51
C ALA A 194 5.28 20.06 -0.99
N THR A 195 5.48 21.13 -0.23
CA THR A 195 5.42 21.12 1.24
C THR A 195 4.28 22.00 1.70
N GLY A 196 3.22 21.41 2.25
CA GLY A 196 2.07 22.11 2.83
C GLY A 196 2.12 22.13 4.35
N TYR A 197 1.65 23.21 4.96
CA TYR A 197 1.38 23.18 6.40
C TYR A 197 0.29 22.15 6.70
N ASN A 198 -0.79 22.11 5.92
CA ASN A 198 -1.84 21.10 5.96
C ASN A 198 -1.55 20.03 4.92
N ASN A 199 -2.12 20.08 3.70
CA ASN A 199 -1.89 19.02 2.74
C ASN A 199 -0.76 19.37 1.75
N GLY A 200 -0.05 18.35 1.28
CA GLY A 200 0.93 18.53 0.21
C GLY A 200 0.24 18.85 -1.12
N LEU A 201 -0.57 17.93 -1.61
CA LEU A 201 -1.31 18.03 -2.87
C LEU A 201 -2.80 17.80 -2.64
N LYS A 202 -3.65 18.73 -3.09
CA LYS A 202 -5.09 18.59 -2.96
C LYS A 202 -5.81 18.93 -4.26
N GLY A 203 -6.47 17.94 -4.84
CA GLY A 203 -7.45 18.13 -5.91
C GLY A 203 -8.83 17.72 -5.40
N LYS A 204 -9.76 18.68 -5.28
CA LYS A 204 -11.07 18.38 -4.66
C LYS A 204 -11.80 17.25 -5.39
N ASP A 205 -11.82 17.28 -6.72
CA ASP A 205 -12.55 16.32 -7.55
C ASP A 205 -11.69 15.08 -7.88
N SER A 206 -10.41 15.26 -8.21
CA SER A 206 -9.47 14.16 -8.42
C SER A 206 -8.01 14.60 -8.31
N VAL A 207 -7.10 13.63 -8.11
CA VAL A 207 -5.65 13.80 -8.29
C VAL A 207 -5.14 12.69 -9.20
N THR A 208 -4.43 13.08 -10.28
CA THR A 208 -3.80 12.12 -11.20
C THR A 208 -2.31 12.44 -11.36
N ILE A 209 -1.44 11.51 -11.01
CA ILE A 209 -0.01 11.57 -11.26
C ILE A 209 0.33 10.55 -12.34
N SER A 210 0.79 11.04 -13.50
CA SER A 210 1.06 10.17 -14.66
C SER A 210 2.54 9.88 -14.84
N SER A 211 3.44 10.74 -14.36
CA SER A 211 4.90 10.57 -14.42
C SER A 211 5.61 11.73 -13.72
N GLY A 212 6.92 11.59 -13.50
CA GLY A 212 7.76 12.60 -12.89
C GLY A 212 8.40 12.11 -11.58
N VAL A 213 9.08 13.04 -10.89
CA VAL A 213 9.62 12.81 -9.54
C VAL A 213 8.87 13.74 -8.60
N ILE A 214 8.03 13.18 -7.75
CA ILE A 214 7.09 13.93 -6.91
C ILE A 214 7.41 13.65 -5.44
N GLN A 215 7.66 14.70 -4.68
CA GLN A 215 7.81 14.66 -3.24
C GLN A 215 6.71 15.51 -2.60
N ALA A 216 5.77 14.88 -1.91
CA ALA A 216 4.66 15.54 -1.23
C ALA A 216 4.83 15.44 0.30
N TYR A 217 4.94 16.59 0.94
CA TYR A 217 5.09 16.70 2.39
C TYR A 217 3.89 17.41 3.00
N ALA A 218 3.34 16.86 4.07
CA ALA A 218 2.25 17.45 4.83
C ALA A 218 2.62 17.52 6.33
N LEU A 219 2.83 18.76 6.82
CA LEU A 219 3.33 18.95 8.19
C LEU A 219 2.25 18.75 9.27
N ASN A 220 0.98 18.87 8.91
CA ASN A 220 -0.15 18.76 9.84
C ASN A 220 -1.43 18.23 9.19
N GLY A 221 -1.33 17.52 8.09
CA GLY A 221 -2.48 16.99 7.33
C GLY A 221 -2.08 15.81 6.45
N ASN A 222 -2.80 15.64 5.35
CA ASN A 222 -2.64 14.52 4.45
C ASN A 222 -1.65 14.84 3.31
N GLY A 223 -0.90 13.84 2.87
CA GLY A 223 0.05 14.03 1.80
C GLY A 223 -0.63 14.39 0.48
N ILE A 224 -1.52 13.53 -0.01
CA ILE A 224 -2.33 13.71 -1.23
C ILE A 224 -3.80 13.46 -0.89
N LYS A 225 -4.69 14.41 -1.23
CA LYS A 225 -6.09 14.36 -0.79
C LYS A 225 -7.10 14.75 -1.87
N THR A 226 -8.27 14.09 -1.81
CA THR A 226 -9.52 14.53 -2.48
C THR A 226 -10.62 14.80 -1.45
N ASP A 227 -11.63 15.62 -1.80
CA ASP A 227 -12.72 15.97 -0.87
C ASP A 227 -14.13 15.86 -1.48
N ASN A 228 -14.27 15.34 -2.69
CA ASN A 228 -15.53 15.29 -3.40
C ASN A 228 -15.76 13.87 -3.96
N SER A 229 -16.85 13.24 -3.61
CA SER A 229 -17.24 11.91 -4.11
C SER A 229 -18.56 11.93 -4.90
N ASP A 230 -19.02 13.10 -5.34
CA ASP A 230 -20.23 13.19 -6.18
C ASP A 230 -19.96 12.77 -7.64
N LEU A 231 -21.01 12.75 -8.44
CA LEU A 231 -20.90 12.57 -9.87
C LEU A 231 -20.78 13.93 -10.55
N SER A 232 -19.87 14.04 -11.51
CA SER A 232 -19.81 15.22 -12.38
C SER A 232 -21.13 15.35 -13.19
N SER A 233 -21.37 16.52 -13.77
CA SER A 233 -22.52 16.73 -14.69
C SER A 233 -22.55 15.78 -15.89
N LYS A 234 -21.41 15.18 -16.23
CA LYS A 234 -21.25 14.16 -17.27
C LYS A 234 -21.40 12.72 -16.75
N GLY A 235 -21.67 12.54 -15.46
CA GLY A 235 -21.80 11.23 -14.80
C GLY A 235 -20.46 10.56 -14.44
N ASN A 236 -19.33 11.26 -14.51
CA ASN A 236 -18.04 10.71 -14.07
C ASN A 236 -17.94 10.79 -12.56
N GLN A 237 -17.49 9.71 -11.95
CA GLN A 237 -17.24 9.63 -10.51
C GLN A 237 -16.01 10.47 -10.14
N ARG A 238 -16.15 11.29 -9.10
CA ARG A 238 -15.10 12.09 -8.49
C ARG A 238 -14.53 11.40 -7.25
N GLY A 239 -13.47 11.98 -6.68
CA GLY A 239 -12.88 11.53 -5.42
C GLY A 239 -11.77 10.49 -5.60
N THR A 240 -11.33 10.24 -6.83
CA THR A 240 -10.27 9.24 -7.09
C THR A 240 -8.88 9.88 -7.09
N ILE A 241 -7.94 9.21 -6.43
CA ILE A 241 -6.50 9.48 -6.54
C ILE A 241 -5.88 8.36 -7.38
N SER A 242 -5.25 8.73 -8.50
CA SER A 242 -4.61 7.79 -9.43
C SER A 242 -3.11 8.07 -9.54
N ILE A 243 -2.29 7.07 -9.24
CA ILE A 243 -0.84 7.09 -9.43
C ILE A 243 -0.53 6.11 -10.56
N ASN A 244 -0.28 6.64 -11.76
CA ASN A 244 -0.19 5.86 -13.00
C ASN A 244 1.23 5.80 -13.57
N GLY A 245 2.21 6.39 -12.89
CA GLY A 245 3.62 6.40 -13.30
C GLY A 245 4.47 7.37 -12.49
N GLY A 246 5.79 7.20 -12.57
CA GLY A 246 6.79 8.05 -11.94
C GLY A 246 7.19 7.60 -10.54
N THR A 247 8.10 8.37 -9.95
CA THR A 247 8.59 8.16 -8.58
C THR A 247 7.91 9.13 -7.65
N VAL A 248 7.09 8.61 -6.74
CA VAL A 248 6.27 9.39 -5.82
C VAL A 248 6.68 9.06 -4.38
N TYR A 249 7.07 10.08 -3.64
CA TYR A 249 7.34 9.99 -2.21
C TYR A 249 6.34 10.86 -1.45
N VAL A 250 5.73 10.31 -0.41
CA VAL A 250 4.77 11.00 0.44
C VAL A 250 5.17 10.85 1.90
N ASP A 251 5.35 11.97 2.59
CA ASP A 251 5.57 12.01 4.03
C ASP A 251 4.56 12.96 4.68
N SER A 252 3.72 12.45 5.56
CA SER A 252 2.60 13.19 6.16
C SER A 252 2.43 12.90 7.64
N LEU A 253 1.90 13.88 8.36
CA LEU A 253 1.51 13.64 9.75
C LEU A 253 0.26 12.77 9.86
N HIS A 254 -0.72 12.97 8.96
CA HIS A 254 -1.95 12.18 8.87
C HIS A 254 -1.87 11.19 7.70
N ASP A 255 -3.00 10.84 7.08
CA ASP A 255 -3.03 9.87 5.99
C ASP A 255 -2.14 10.33 4.82
N ALA A 256 -1.34 9.43 4.28
CA ALA A 256 -0.48 9.83 3.16
C ALA A 256 -1.29 10.04 1.89
N ILE A 257 -2.18 9.12 1.56
CA ILE A 257 -3.10 9.22 0.43
C ILE A 257 -4.52 8.98 0.96
N ASP A 258 -5.36 10.03 0.91
CA ASP A 258 -6.73 10.04 1.44
C ASP A 258 -7.72 10.37 0.31
N ALA A 259 -8.34 9.34 -0.27
CA ALA A 259 -9.30 9.47 -1.35
C ALA A 259 -10.74 9.33 -0.83
N THR A 260 -11.60 10.30 -1.18
CA THR A 260 -13.02 10.25 -0.84
C THR A 260 -13.80 9.22 -1.69
N TYR A 261 -13.15 8.58 -2.67
CA TYR A 261 -13.73 7.49 -3.44
C TYR A 261 -12.72 6.35 -3.60
N ASN A 262 -11.84 6.37 -4.60
CA ASN A 262 -10.88 5.29 -4.86
C ASN A 262 -9.43 5.75 -4.80
N VAL A 263 -8.55 4.85 -4.39
CA VAL A 263 -7.11 4.91 -4.71
C VAL A 263 -6.80 3.88 -5.78
N VAL A 264 -6.14 4.31 -6.85
CA VAL A 264 -5.69 3.42 -7.92
C VAL A 264 -4.18 3.61 -8.12
N VAL A 265 -3.43 2.54 -8.02
CA VAL A 265 -2.01 2.49 -8.37
C VAL A 265 -1.85 1.60 -9.59
N ASP A 266 -1.28 2.14 -10.65
CA ASP A 266 -1.08 1.44 -11.92
C ASP A 266 0.27 1.82 -12.55
N GLU A 267 0.65 1.15 -13.61
CA GLU A 267 1.81 1.46 -14.46
C GLU A 267 1.34 1.47 -15.90
N LEU A 268 0.81 2.63 -16.33
CA LEU A 268 0.22 2.77 -17.67
C LEU A 268 1.27 2.99 -18.76
N ASP A 269 2.49 3.42 -18.39
CA ASP A 269 3.61 3.64 -19.30
C ASP A 269 4.84 2.90 -18.78
N SER A 270 5.31 1.89 -19.50
CA SER A 270 6.49 1.11 -19.11
C SER A 270 7.79 1.92 -19.12
N GLU A 271 7.83 3.09 -19.78
CA GLU A 271 8.95 4.03 -19.72
C GLU A 271 8.92 4.93 -18.49
N ALA A 272 7.79 4.94 -17.77
CA ALA A 272 7.60 5.67 -16.52
C ALA A 272 7.03 4.73 -15.43
N PRO A 273 7.81 3.72 -14.99
CA PRO A 273 7.33 2.75 -14.00
C PRO A 273 6.91 3.45 -12.71
N THR A 274 5.88 2.91 -12.07
CA THR A 274 5.34 3.46 -10.83
C THR A 274 6.15 2.95 -9.64
N SER A 275 6.72 3.90 -8.89
CA SER A 275 7.32 3.68 -7.58
C SER A 275 6.71 4.64 -6.57
N LEU A 276 5.94 4.11 -5.63
CA LEU A 276 5.26 4.88 -4.59
C LEU A 276 5.82 4.51 -3.23
N THR A 277 6.42 5.49 -2.55
CA THR A 277 6.97 5.32 -1.20
C THR A 277 6.21 6.22 -0.24
N ILE A 278 5.72 5.67 0.85
CA ILE A 278 4.84 6.33 1.81
C ILE A 278 5.38 6.19 3.23
N LYS A 279 5.30 7.31 3.95
CA LYS A 279 5.56 7.38 5.39
C LYS A 279 4.49 8.23 6.07
N THR A 280 3.94 7.74 7.19
CA THR A 280 2.94 8.52 7.96
C THR A 280 3.28 8.55 9.45
N GLY A 281 2.80 9.58 10.12
CA GLY A 281 2.85 9.71 11.56
C GLY A 281 4.24 9.62 12.17
N THR A 282 4.33 8.96 13.33
CA THR A 282 5.54 8.88 14.16
C THR A 282 6.41 7.66 13.91
N ASN A 283 6.18 6.88 12.88
CA ASN A 283 6.85 5.60 12.60
C ASN A 283 6.14 4.38 13.21
N SER A 284 5.82 3.42 12.38
CA SER A 284 5.14 2.16 12.72
C SER A 284 5.76 1.40 13.89
N ALA A 285 7.10 1.45 14.05
CA ALA A 285 7.80 0.76 15.14
C ALA A 285 7.43 1.27 16.55
N ASN A 286 6.86 2.46 16.65
CA ASN A 286 6.48 3.10 17.92
C ASN A 286 4.96 3.23 18.08
N TYR A 287 4.18 2.67 17.17
CA TYR A 287 2.73 2.72 17.26
C TYR A 287 2.24 2.04 18.55
N ASN A 288 1.32 2.69 19.23
CA ASN A 288 0.66 2.17 20.42
C ASN A 288 -0.85 2.41 20.30
N LYS A 289 -1.59 1.37 19.99
CA LYS A 289 -3.05 1.40 19.82
C LYS A 289 -3.79 2.06 21.00
N SER A 290 -3.25 1.96 22.21
CA SER A 290 -3.85 2.59 23.42
C SER A 290 -3.63 4.10 23.52
N THR A 291 -2.67 4.64 22.79
CA THR A 291 -2.37 6.07 22.71
C THR A 291 -2.80 6.70 21.41
N PHE A 292 -3.31 5.90 20.47
CA PHE A 292 -3.84 6.36 19.20
C PHE A 292 -4.93 7.42 19.46
N LYS A 293 -4.74 8.61 18.94
CA LYS A 293 -5.70 9.70 18.99
C LYS A 293 -6.61 9.60 17.76
N ALA A 294 -7.71 10.32 17.78
CA ALA A 294 -8.75 10.30 16.75
C ALA A 294 -8.30 10.73 15.34
N ASP A 295 -7.03 11.08 15.16
CA ASP A 295 -6.48 11.48 13.88
C ASP A 295 -5.93 10.23 13.15
N SER A 296 -6.36 10.01 11.92
CA SER A 296 -5.98 8.89 11.07
C SER A 296 -4.56 9.10 10.53
N GLU A 297 -3.72 8.06 10.56
CA GLU A 297 -2.31 8.08 10.10
C GLU A 297 -2.05 6.90 9.14
N LYS A 298 -3.00 6.66 8.22
CA LYS A 298 -2.98 5.54 7.28
C LYS A 298 -2.09 5.81 6.06
N GLY A 299 -1.51 4.76 5.51
CA GLY A 299 -0.72 4.88 4.28
C GLY A 299 -1.60 5.19 3.07
N LEU A 300 -2.38 4.23 2.63
CA LEU A 300 -3.41 4.38 1.59
C LEU A 300 -4.78 4.26 2.23
N LYS A 301 -5.63 5.26 2.01
CA LYS A 301 -7.00 5.27 2.52
C LYS A 301 -7.99 5.62 1.42
N ALA A 302 -9.07 4.88 1.32
CA ALA A 302 -10.17 5.16 0.41
C ALA A 302 -11.52 4.89 1.07
N ALA A 303 -12.52 5.73 0.74
CA ALA A 303 -13.89 5.53 1.22
C ALA A 303 -14.66 4.44 0.44
N ASN A 304 -14.11 3.94 -0.67
CA ASN A 304 -14.76 2.92 -1.49
C ASN A 304 -13.82 1.75 -1.82
N GLU A 305 -12.80 1.93 -2.66
CA GLU A 305 -11.89 0.84 -3.05
C GLU A 305 -10.44 1.31 -3.18
N ILE A 306 -9.52 0.40 -2.87
CA ILE A 306 -8.09 0.54 -3.17
C ILE A 306 -7.70 -0.55 -4.14
N ILE A 307 -7.16 -0.16 -5.31
CA ILE A 307 -6.81 -1.07 -6.39
C ILE A 307 -5.34 -0.86 -6.75
N ILE A 308 -4.54 -1.91 -6.60
CA ILE A 308 -3.15 -1.93 -7.06
C ILE A 308 -3.08 -2.86 -8.27
N ASN A 309 -3.03 -2.26 -9.47
CA ASN A 309 -2.94 -3.00 -10.73
C ASN A 309 -1.51 -3.40 -11.02
N LYS A 310 -0.54 -2.49 -10.75
CA LYS A 310 0.87 -2.71 -11.01
C LYS A 310 1.72 -1.63 -10.33
N GLY A 311 3.04 -1.81 -10.30
CA GLY A 311 4.00 -0.88 -9.72
C GLY A 311 4.63 -1.42 -8.44
N THR A 312 5.50 -0.62 -7.85
CA THR A 312 6.12 -0.89 -6.55
C THR A 312 5.57 0.09 -5.53
N VAL A 313 4.97 -0.42 -4.47
CA VAL A 313 4.40 0.36 -3.37
C VAL A 313 5.08 -0.06 -2.07
N VAL A 314 5.67 0.91 -1.37
CA VAL A 314 6.34 0.70 -0.07
C VAL A 314 5.70 1.63 0.95
N VAL A 315 5.19 1.08 2.04
CA VAL A 315 4.45 1.84 3.06
C VAL A 315 5.02 1.57 4.44
N ALA A 316 5.31 2.63 5.18
CA ALA A 316 5.49 2.61 6.63
C ALA A 316 4.47 3.56 7.25
N ALA A 317 3.46 3.01 7.91
CA ALA A 317 2.37 3.76 8.51
C ALA A 317 2.33 3.60 10.04
N SER A 318 1.89 4.63 10.74
CA SER A 318 1.66 4.55 12.20
C SER A 318 0.34 3.87 12.56
N ASP A 319 -0.60 3.87 11.64
CA ASP A 319 -1.91 3.20 11.66
C ASP A 319 -1.91 2.10 10.59
N ASP A 320 -3.03 1.77 9.96
CA ASP A 320 -3.07 0.77 8.88
C ASP A 320 -2.24 1.21 7.66
N ALA A 321 -1.50 0.27 7.07
CA ALA A 321 -0.77 0.63 5.86
C ALA A 321 -1.69 0.82 4.66
N VAL A 322 -2.73 0.00 4.53
CA VAL A 322 -3.74 0.09 3.45
C VAL A 322 -5.12 -0.16 4.04
N HIS A 323 -6.02 0.83 3.95
CA HIS A 323 -7.36 0.75 4.54
C HIS A 323 -8.47 1.19 3.58
N ALA A 324 -9.40 0.31 3.28
CA ALA A 324 -10.63 0.63 2.52
C ALA A 324 -11.87 0.56 3.41
N ASN A 325 -12.58 1.69 3.53
CA ASN A 325 -13.73 1.83 4.43
C ASN A 325 -15.04 1.35 3.77
N TYR A 326 -15.85 0.62 4.53
CA TYR A 326 -17.20 0.21 4.12
C TYR A 326 -18.27 1.13 4.71
N GLY A 327 -19.30 1.39 3.91
CA GLY A 327 -20.52 2.02 4.38
C GLY A 327 -20.45 3.52 4.62
N GLU A 328 -19.30 4.16 4.38
CA GLU A 328 -19.25 5.61 4.30
C GLU A 328 -20.26 6.12 3.26
N THR A 329 -21.02 7.15 3.62
CA THR A 329 -21.98 7.73 2.68
C THR A 329 -21.26 8.69 1.76
N LEU A 330 -21.14 8.32 0.51
CA LEU A 330 -20.57 9.16 -0.53
C LEU A 330 -21.54 10.30 -0.90
N GLU A 331 -21.02 11.38 -1.48
CA GLU A 331 -21.87 12.56 -1.81
C GLU A 331 -22.99 12.22 -2.80
N ASN A 332 -22.79 11.23 -3.66
CA ASN A 332 -23.83 10.71 -4.57
C ASN A 332 -24.92 9.88 -3.87
N GLY A 333 -24.81 9.67 -2.54
CA GLY A 333 -25.74 8.90 -1.71
C GLY A 333 -25.51 7.38 -1.73
N SER A 334 -24.56 6.86 -2.51
CA SER A 334 -24.16 5.45 -2.45
C SER A 334 -23.33 5.17 -1.20
N LYS A 335 -23.03 3.91 -0.95
CA LYS A 335 -22.15 3.47 0.14
C LYS A 335 -20.83 2.98 -0.42
N GLY A 336 -19.74 3.32 0.26
CA GLY A 336 -18.43 2.78 -0.02
C GLY A 336 -18.40 1.26 0.12
N LEU A 337 -17.66 0.59 -0.73
CA LEU A 337 -17.60 -0.88 -0.78
C LEU A 337 -16.65 -1.48 0.25
N GLY A 338 -15.60 -0.77 0.65
CA GLY A 338 -14.59 -1.27 1.59
C GLY A 338 -13.72 -2.40 1.03
N ASN A 339 -13.35 -2.31 -0.26
CA ASN A 339 -12.60 -3.37 -0.91
C ASN A 339 -11.14 -2.99 -1.15
N ILE A 340 -10.25 -3.97 -1.03
CA ILE A 340 -8.84 -3.88 -1.46
C ILE A 340 -8.60 -4.97 -2.50
N THR A 341 -7.98 -4.61 -3.62
CA THR A 341 -7.60 -5.54 -4.69
C THR A 341 -6.16 -5.33 -5.11
N MET A 342 -5.35 -6.39 -5.02
CA MET A 342 -4.00 -6.48 -5.56
C MET A 342 -4.00 -7.37 -6.79
N ASN A 343 -3.77 -6.78 -7.97
CA ASN A 343 -3.76 -7.49 -9.26
C ASN A 343 -2.35 -7.93 -9.67
N ASP A 344 -1.35 -7.05 -9.50
CA ASP A 344 0.05 -7.33 -9.83
C ASP A 344 0.98 -6.32 -9.14
N GLY A 345 2.31 -6.43 -9.35
CA GLY A 345 3.31 -5.53 -8.78
C GLY A 345 3.87 -6.00 -7.43
N LEU A 346 4.43 -5.06 -6.69
CA LEU A 346 5.02 -5.30 -5.38
C LEU A 346 4.40 -4.34 -4.36
N LEU A 347 3.84 -4.89 -3.28
CA LEU A 347 3.38 -4.14 -2.11
C LEU A 347 4.18 -4.60 -0.89
N GLN A 348 4.95 -3.69 -0.30
CA GLN A 348 5.69 -3.94 0.95
C GLN A 348 5.18 -2.99 2.02
N VAL A 349 4.76 -3.52 3.15
CA VAL A 349 4.19 -2.71 4.23
C VAL A 349 4.77 -3.06 5.59
N ALA A 350 4.89 -2.03 6.42
CA ALA A 350 4.96 -2.12 7.87
C ALA A 350 3.97 -1.12 8.45
N SER A 351 3.24 -1.51 9.48
CA SER A 351 2.18 -0.71 10.08
C SER A 351 2.19 -0.80 11.59
N GLY A 352 1.62 0.21 12.22
CA GLY A 352 1.39 0.20 13.67
C GLY A 352 0.12 -0.53 14.05
N ASP A 353 -0.85 -0.63 13.15
CA ASP A 353 -2.06 -1.46 13.29
C ASP A 353 -2.06 -2.51 12.16
N ASP A 354 -2.99 -2.53 11.21
CA ASP A 354 -3.10 -3.61 10.26
C ASP A 354 -2.28 -3.36 8.98
N GLY A 355 -1.77 -4.44 8.40
CA GLY A 355 -1.07 -4.37 7.12
C GLY A 355 -2.02 -3.98 5.99
N LEU A 356 -3.00 -4.81 5.70
CA LEU A 356 -4.08 -4.57 4.74
C LEU A 356 -5.43 -4.78 5.45
N HIS A 357 -6.17 -3.71 5.65
CA HIS A 357 -7.48 -3.71 6.29
C HIS A 357 -8.58 -3.37 5.28
N ALA A 358 -9.36 -4.35 4.88
CA ALA A 358 -10.55 -4.13 4.08
C ALA A 358 -11.81 -4.35 4.92
N ASP A 359 -12.59 -3.31 5.13
CA ASP A 359 -13.85 -3.47 5.88
C ASP A 359 -14.82 -4.49 5.26
N ASN A 360 -14.64 -4.85 4.00
CA ASN A 360 -15.44 -5.84 3.29
C ASN A 360 -14.57 -6.95 2.69
N THR A 361 -13.96 -6.71 1.52
CA THR A 361 -13.28 -7.77 0.77
C THR A 361 -11.84 -7.40 0.45
N LEU A 362 -10.90 -8.24 0.88
CA LEU A 362 -9.52 -8.24 0.44
C LEU A 362 -9.32 -9.30 -0.64
N THR A 363 -8.87 -8.91 -1.82
CA THR A 363 -8.56 -9.83 -2.93
C THR A 363 -7.09 -9.73 -3.34
N ILE A 364 -6.37 -10.85 -3.27
CA ILE A 364 -5.04 -10.99 -3.86
C ILE A 364 -5.16 -11.86 -5.11
N ALA A 365 -5.12 -11.21 -6.27
CA ALA A 365 -5.23 -11.88 -7.57
C ALA A 365 -3.86 -12.17 -8.20
N GLY A 366 -2.84 -11.39 -7.87
CA GLY A 366 -1.49 -11.53 -8.40
C GLY A 366 -0.48 -10.68 -7.64
N GLY A 367 0.73 -10.55 -8.20
CA GLY A 367 1.81 -9.76 -7.62
C GLY A 367 2.43 -10.38 -6.36
N LYS A 368 3.14 -9.54 -5.63
CA LYS A 368 3.81 -9.91 -4.37
C LYS A 368 3.42 -8.95 -3.26
N VAL A 369 2.89 -9.49 -2.16
CA VAL A 369 2.59 -8.73 -0.93
C VAL A 369 3.53 -9.18 0.17
N VAL A 370 4.10 -8.21 0.87
CA VAL A 370 5.02 -8.45 1.98
C VAL A 370 4.61 -7.57 3.16
N VAL A 371 4.22 -8.20 4.25
CA VAL A 371 3.94 -7.53 5.53
C VAL A 371 5.06 -7.89 6.50
N THR A 372 5.89 -6.91 6.84
CA THR A 372 7.06 -7.13 7.72
C THR A 372 6.78 -6.90 9.20
N GLY A 373 5.62 -6.35 9.52
CA GLY A 373 5.13 -6.12 10.87
C GLY A 373 3.81 -5.38 10.80
N ALA A 374 2.84 -5.89 11.53
CA ALA A 374 1.49 -5.35 11.66
C ALA A 374 0.89 -5.96 12.93
N THR A 375 -0.24 -5.44 13.40
CA THR A 375 -1.06 -6.13 14.40
C THR A 375 -1.66 -7.35 13.73
N GLU A 376 -2.58 -7.17 12.80
CA GLU A 376 -3.00 -8.20 11.86
C GLU A 376 -2.36 -7.92 10.48
N GLY A 377 -1.81 -8.99 9.86
CA GLY A 377 -1.20 -8.82 8.54
C GLY A 377 -2.24 -8.52 7.46
N PHE A 378 -3.27 -9.33 7.37
CA PHE A 378 -4.48 -9.12 6.58
C PHE A 378 -5.70 -9.16 7.50
N GLU A 379 -6.54 -8.15 7.42
CA GLU A 379 -7.83 -8.14 8.08
C GLU A 379 -8.96 -7.80 7.09
N ALA A 380 -10.02 -8.64 7.04
CA ALA A 380 -11.22 -8.35 6.27
C ALA A 380 -12.39 -9.27 6.67
N ASN A 381 -13.62 -8.87 6.28
CA ASN A 381 -14.74 -9.81 6.34
C ASN A 381 -14.56 -10.98 5.34
N TYR A 382 -14.11 -10.69 4.13
CA TYR A 382 -13.87 -11.72 3.11
C TYR A 382 -12.44 -11.58 2.57
N ILE A 383 -11.65 -12.64 2.69
CA ILE A 383 -10.31 -12.71 2.13
C ILE A 383 -10.30 -13.74 1.00
N ASN A 384 -9.96 -13.29 -0.22
CA ASN A 384 -9.91 -14.09 -1.42
C ASN A 384 -8.51 -14.07 -2.02
N ILE A 385 -7.83 -15.22 -2.04
CA ILE A 385 -6.51 -15.35 -2.69
C ILE A 385 -6.67 -16.24 -3.90
N THR A 386 -6.48 -15.67 -5.10
CA THR A 386 -6.61 -16.37 -6.37
C THR A 386 -5.29 -16.54 -7.11
N GLY A 387 -4.26 -15.81 -6.70
CA GLY A 387 -2.92 -15.84 -7.29
C GLY A 387 -1.91 -15.06 -6.46
N GLY A 388 -0.74 -14.79 -7.05
CA GLY A 388 0.32 -14.03 -6.41
C GLY A 388 1.05 -14.77 -5.28
N SER A 389 1.86 -14.01 -4.53
CA SER A 389 2.59 -14.51 -3.36
C SER A 389 2.49 -13.51 -2.21
N SER A 390 2.05 -13.97 -1.05
CA SER A 390 1.93 -13.16 0.15
C SER A 390 2.82 -13.72 1.26
N TYR A 391 3.62 -12.85 1.88
CA TYR A 391 4.49 -13.14 3.01
C TYR A 391 4.10 -12.23 4.15
N ILE A 392 3.64 -12.80 5.25
CA ILE A 392 2.99 -12.07 6.33
C ILE A 392 3.64 -12.39 7.67
N TYR A 393 3.97 -11.33 8.41
CA TYR A 393 4.31 -11.42 9.82
C TYR A 393 3.37 -10.53 10.65
N GLY A 394 2.53 -11.17 11.49
CA GLY A 394 1.64 -10.51 12.43
C GLY A 394 2.19 -10.51 13.86
N THR A 395 1.87 -9.47 14.61
CA THR A 395 2.19 -9.40 16.07
C THR A 395 1.01 -9.84 16.92
N ASP A 396 -0.16 -9.93 16.34
CA ASP A 396 -1.36 -10.64 16.76
C ASP A 396 -1.61 -11.73 15.71
N ASP A 397 -2.71 -11.75 14.96
CA ASP A 397 -2.92 -12.76 13.94
C ASP A 397 -2.24 -12.41 12.61
N GLY A 398 -1.77 -13.43 11.90
CA GLY A 398 -1.21 -13.19 10.57
C GLY A 398 -2.27 -12.81 9.56
N VAL A 399 -3.37 -13.55 9.56
CA VAL A 399 -4.56 -13.33 8.71
C VAL A 399 -5.80 -13.46 9.57
N ASN A 400 -6.60 -12.40 9.64
CA ASN A 400 -7.82 -12.34 10.42
C ASN A 400 -9.07 -12.13 9.53
N CYS A 401 -9.93 -13.16 9.45
CA CYS A 401 -11.26 -13.01 8.87
C CYS A 401 -12.28 -12.71 9.95
N SER A 402 -12.61 -11.44 10.14
CA SER A 402 -13.44 -10.97 11.23
C SER A 402 -14.82 -10.48 10.78
N LYS A 403 -15.82 -10.56 11.66
CA LYS A 403 -17.21 -10.11 11.42
C LYS A 403 -17.38 -8.64 11.79
N LYS A 404 -16.64 -7.73 11.17
CA LYS A 404 -16.70 -6.30 11.47
C LYS A 404 -17.90 -5.61 10.82
N SER A 405 -17.97 -5.62 9.52
CA SER A 405 -19.00 -4.91 8.75
C SER A 405 -20.18 -5.81 8.36
N PHE A 406 -19.98 -7.12 8.34
CA PHE A 406 -21.00 -8.11 7.97
C PHE A 406 -21.12 -9.22 9.02
N ASN A 407 -22.29 -9.86 9.08
CA ASN A 407 -22.54 -10.96 10.02
C ASN A 407 -21.82 -12.27 9.64
N ASN A 408 -21.27 -12.36 8.43
CA ASN A 408 -20.54 -13.50 7.92
C ASN A 408 -19.15 -13.07 7.50
N CYS A 409 -18.18 -13.95 7.64
CA CYS A 409 -16.85 -13.80 7.11
C CYS A 409 -16.35 -15.11 6.52
N ALA A 410 -15.35 -15.05 5.64
CA ALA A 410 -14.78 -16.26 5.05
C ALA A 410 -13.38 -15.99 4.49
N PHE A 411 -12.51 -16.96 4.66
CA PHE A 411 -11.26 -17.09 3.93
C PHE A 411 -11.43 -18.07 2.76
N THR A 412 -11.01 -17.66 1.56
CA THR A 412 -11.03 -18.51 0.36
C THR A 412 -9.71 -18.40 -0.38
N MET A 413 -9.08 -19.54 -0.69
CA MET A 413 -7.89 -19.59 -1.54
C MET A 413 -8.06 -20.62 -2.65
N SER A 414 -7.85 -20.16 -3.90
CA SER A 414 -7.95 -21.02 -5.09
C SER A 414 -6.66 -21.09 -5.90
N GLY A 415 -5.66 -20.28 -5.56
CA GLY A 415 -4.35 -20.24 -6.21
C GLY A 415 -3.36 -19.38 -5.44
N GLY A 416 -2.13 -19.29 -5.93
CA GLY A 416 -1.08 -18.47 -5.31
C GLY A 416 -0.35 -19.16 -4.15
N TYR A 417 0.42 -18.34 -3.44
CA TYR A 417 1.25 -18.76 -2.30
C TYR A 417 1.02 -17.82 -1.12
N LEU A 418 0.72 -18.38 0.05
CA LEU A 418 0.54 -17.64 1.29
C LEU A 418 1.47 -18.22 2.36
N ASP A 419 2.36 -17.39 2.87
CA ASP A 419 3.31 -17.74 3.92
C ASP A 419 3.10 -16.83 5.13
N VAL A 420 2.71 -17.42 6.26
CA VAL A 420 2.29 -16.68 7.45
C VAL A 420 3.10 -17.12 8.65
N ALA A 421 3.64 -16.15 9.34
CA ALA A 421 4.30 -16.31 10.64
C ALA A 421 3.75 -15.28 11.62
N VAL A 422 3.73 -15.63 12.90
CA VAL A 422 3.24 -14.76 13.97
C VAL A 422 4.21 -14.69 15.13
N ARG A 423 4.08 -13.66 15.96
CA ARG A 423 4.81 -13.50 17.20
C ARG A 423 4.41 -14.59 18.22
N SER A 424 5.20 -14.75 19.27
CA SER A 424 4.81 -15.58 20.40
C SER A 424 3.71 -14.92 21.22
N GLY A 425 2.70 -15.70 21.61
CA GLY A 425 1.56 -15.24 22.43
C GLY A 425 0.31 -16.06 22.15
N ASP A 426 -0.83 -15.46 22.32
CA ASP A 426 -2.14 -15.92 21.89
C ASP A 426 -2.39 -15.34 20.48
N THR A 427 -1.79 -15.94 19.47
CA THR A 427 -1.70 -15.43 18.11
C THR A 427 -1.79 -16.57 17.13
N ASP A 428 -2.65 -16.47 16.14
CA ASP A 428 -2.85 -17.51 15.13
C ASP A 428 -2.27 -17.12 13.76
N GLY A 429 -1.71 -18.12 13.06
CA GLY A 429 -1.27 -17.88 11.68
C GLY A 429 -2.43 -17.41 10.82
N ILE A 430 -3.54 -18.11 10.87
CA ILE A 430 -4.80 -17.73 10.24
C ILE A 430 -5.91 -17.89 11.28
N ASP A 431 -6.57 -16.80 11.65
CA ASP A 431 -7.83 -16.81 12.38
C ASP A 431 -8.99 -16.53 11.42
N SER A 432 -10.01 -17.36 11.45
CA SER A 432 -11.24 -17.14 10.72
C SER A 432 -12.46 -17.34 11.60
N ASN A 433 -13.11 -16.26 11.99
CA ASN A 433 -14.40 -16.32 12.67
C ASN A 433 -15.55 -16.81 11.75
N GLY A 434 -15.23 -17.33 10.58
CA GLY A 434 -16.16 -17.86 9.58
C GLY A 434 -15.65 -19.14 8.92
N ASN A 435 -15.97 -19.30 7.65
CA ASN A 435 -15.58 -20.48 6.90
C ASN A 435 -14.18 -20.34 6.30
N PHE A 436 -13.47 -21.45 6.22
CA PHE A 436 -12.20 -21.57 5.51
C PHE A 436 -12.35 -22.51 4.30
N THR A 437 -11.91 -22.07 3.12
CA THR A 437 -11.95 -22.87 1.89
C THR A 437 -10.61 -22.83 1.17
N LEU A 438 -9.99 -23.99 0.94
CA LEU A 438 -8.79 -24.14 0.11
C LEU A 438 -9.09 -25.08 -1.06
N SER A 439 -9.08 -24.54 -2.29
CA SER A 439 -9.31 -25.29 -3.52
C SER A 439 -8.09 -25.35 -4.45
N GLY A 440 -7.05 -24.58 -4.18
CA GLY A 440 -5.79 -24.54 -4.92
C GLY A 440 -4.76 -23.66 -4.22
N GLY A 441 -3.53 -23.64 -4.75
CA GLY A 441 -2.43 -22.88 -4.17
C GLY A 441 -1.74 -23.59 -2.99
N VAL A 442 -0.87 -22.86 -2.31
CA VAL A 442 -0.09 -23.35 -1.18
C VAL A 442 -0.17 -22.37 -0.02
N ILE A 443 -0.49 -22.89 1.16
CA ILE A 443 -0.43 -22.16 2.44
C ILE A 443 0.67 -22.79 3.28
N VAL A 444 1.56 -21.95 3.82
CA VAL A 444 2.48 -22.29 4.90
C VAL A 444 2.12 -21.41 6.08
N THR A 445 1.60 -21.98 7.14
CA THR A 445 1.15 -21.23 8.31
C THR A 445 1.79 -21.73 9.59
N ARG A 446 1.97 -20.84 10.54
CA ARG A 446 2.67 -21.12 11.79
C ARG A 446 1.92 -20.49 12.96
N GLY A 447 1.65 -21.26 13.99
CA GLY A 447 1.30 -20.70 15.31
C GLY A 447 2.52 -20.14 16.00
N SER A 448 2.35 -19.66 17.23
CA SER A 448 3.44 -19.14 18.08
C SER A 448 4.69 -19.99 18.01
N PRO A 449 5.89 -19.37 17.86
CA PRO A 449 7.13 -20.09 17.86
C PRO A 449 7.41 -20.79 19.22
N GLY A 450 8.12 -21.91 19.17
CA GLY A 450 8.49 -22.71 20.32
C GLY A 450 8.30 -24.20 20.07
N THR A 451 8.82 -25.02 20.98
CA THR A 451 8.73 -26.49 20.90
C THR A 451 7.44 -27.06 21.49
N GLN A 452 6.65 -26.22 22.11
CA GLN A 452 5.33 -26.56 22.64
C GLN A 452 4.33 -25.55 22.07
N ALA A 453 3.26 -26.06 21.46
CA ALA A 453 2.11 -25.23 21.15
C ALA A 453 1.64 -24.58 22.47
N SER A 454 1.59 -23.27 22.54
CA SER A 454 0.78 -22.62 23.57
C SER A 454 -0.64 -23.10 23.29
N GLY A 455 -1.38 -23.55 24.30
CA GLY A 455 -2.71 -24.15 24.08
C GLY A 455 -3.75 -23.19 23.53
N MET A 456 -3.33 -22.03 23.01
CA MET A 456 -4.16 -20.94 22.51
C MET A 456 -3.62 -20.31 21.21
N SER A 457 -2.50 -20.80 20.67
CA SER A 457 -1.94 -20.33 19.42
C SER A 457 -1.65 -21.47 18.47
N THR A 458 -2.20 -21.41 17.28
CA THR A 458 -2.09 -22.45 16.27
C THR A 458 -1.72 -21.88 14.89
N GLY A 459 -1.34 -22.76 13.96
CA GLY A 459 -1.18 -22.36 12.57
C GLY A 459 -2.50 -21.89 11.94
N MET A 460 -3.65 -22.39 12.43
CA MET A 460 -4.95 -21.98 11.94
C MET A 460 -6.04 -22.28 12.97
N ASP A 461 -6.83 -21.25 13.32
CA ASP A 461 -8.10 -21.34 14.02
C ASP A 461 -9.27 -21.03 13.05
N VAL A 462 -10.36 -21.76 13.14
CA VAL A 462 -11.55 -21.57 12.29
C VAL A 462 -12.82 -21.90 13.05
N ASP A 463 -13.62 -20.90 13.34
CA ASP A 463 -14.94 -21.04 13.99
C ASP A 463 -15.97 -21.78 13.11
N GLY A 464 -15.84 -21.68 11.80
CA GLY A 464 -16.79 -22.22 10.84
C GLY A 464 -16.37 -23.56 10.25
N THR A 465 -16.73 -23.78 9.01
CA THR A 465 -16.44 -25.03 8.29
C THR A 465 -15.08 -24.93 7.58
N VAL A 466 -14.20 -25.90 7.82
CA VAL A 466 -12.97 -26.08 7.05
C VAL A 466 -13.24 -26.99 5.85
N SER A 467 -13.12 -26.45 4.65
CA SER A 467 -13.29 -27.17 3.38
C SER A 467 -11.99 -27.16 2.58
N MET A 468 -11.48 -28.33 2.24
CA MET A 468 -10.33 -28.48 1.36
C MET A 468 -10.67 -29.41 0.21
N THR A 469 -10.60 -28.91 -1.02
CA THR A 469 -10.89 -29.68 -2.25
C THR A 469 -9.68 -29.76 -3.19
N GLY A 470 -8.62 -28.97 -2.91
CA GLY A 470 -7.36 -28.92 -3.65
C GLY A 470 -6.28 -28.19 -2.84
N GLY A 471 -5.16 -27.88 -3.48
CA GLY A 471 -4.07 -27.14 -2.86
C GLY A 471 -3.24 -27.93 -1.85
N THR A 472 -2.40 -27.20 -1.13
CA THR A 472 -1.51 -27.73 -0.07
C THR A 472 -1.55 -26.80 1.13
N LEU A 473 -1.81 -27.33 2.31
CA LEU A 473 -1.73 -26.64 3.60
C LEU A 473 -0.61 -27.27 4.41
N ILE A 474 0.42 -26.51 4.73
CA ILE A 474 1.53 -26.86 5.60
C ILE A 474 1.37 -26.06 6.88
N ALA A 475 1.36 -26.73 8.03
CA ALA A 475 1.18 -26.06 9.31
C ALA A 475 2.23 -26.51 10.35
N PHE A 476 2.65 -25.54 11.16
CA PHE A 476 3.53 -25.75 12.29
C PHE A 476 2.81 -25.36 13.59
N ASN A 477 3.05 -26.12 14.64
CA ASN A 477 2.45 -25.97 15.96
C ASN A 477 0.92 -26.14 16.01
N GLY A 478 0.38 -26.94 15.09
CA GLY A 478 -0.99 -27.42 15.15
C GLY A 478 -1.99 -26.64 14.30
N LEU A 479 -3.21 -27.14 14.32
CA LEU A 479 -4.42 -26.54 13.75
C LEU A 479 -5.54 -26.79 14.77
N GLU A 480 -6.31 -25.79 15.14
CA GLU A 480 -7.46 -25.97 16.01
C GLU A 480 -8.59 -26.68 15.24
N ALA A 481 -8.85 -26.24 14.02
CA ALA A 481 -9.75 -26.90 13.09
C ALA A 481 -8.97 -27.46 11.88
N SER A 482 -9.07 -28.75 11.65
CA SER A 482 -8.32 -29.45 10.61
C SER A 482 -9.19 -29.83 9.42
N PRO A 483 -8.64 -29.78 8.18
CA PRO A 483 -9.32 -30.36 7.02
C PRO A 483 -9.61 -31.84 7.18
N SER A 484 -10.71 -32.29 6.62
CA SER A 484 -11.01 -33.73 6.54
C SER A 484 -10.20 -34.40 5.43
N THR A 485 -9.61 -35.57 5.73
CA THR A 485 -9.00 -36.40 4.68
C THR A 485 -10.07 -37.03 3.80
N SER A 486 -9.74 -37.23 2.53
CA SER A 486 -10.63 -37.84 1.53
C SER A 486 -9.81 -38.66 0.53
N SER A 487 -10.45 -39.18 -0.51
CA SER A 487 -9.72 -39.83 -1.62
C SER A 487 -8.81 -38.84 -2.40
N THR A 488 -9.03 -37.55 -2.26
CA THR A 488 -8.26 -36.49 -2.95
C THR A 488 -7.39 -35.68 -2.00
N ILE A 489 -7.72 -35.56 -0.73
CA ILE A 489 -6.94 -34.82 0.26
C ILE A 489 -6.31 -35.79 1.24
N HIS A 490 -5.01 -35.91 1.20
CA HIS A 490 -4.25 -36.76 2.11
C HIS A 490 -3.53 -35.91 3.18
N TYR A 491 -3.23 -36.57 4.29
CA TYR A 491 -2.56 -35.99 5.45
C TYR A 491 -1.27 -36.74 5.76
N ALA A 492 -0.27 -36.01 6.18
CA ALA A 492 0.91 -36.51 6.87
C ALA A 492 1.34 -35.53 7.98
N GLY A 493 1.72 -36.05 9.15
CA GLY A 493 2.14 -35.19 10.24
C GLY A 493 2.95 -35.92 11.30
N THR A 494 3.80 -35.18 12.05
CA THR A 494 4.58 -35.70 13.16
C THR A 494 3.67 -36.14 14.32
N SER A 495 4.12 -37.10 15.12
CA SER A 495 3.36 -37.55 16.30
C SER A 495 3.12 -36.41 17.27
N GLY A 496 1.87 -36.19 17.69
CA GLY A 496 1.45 -35.08 18.54
C GLY A 496 0.91 -33.86 17.78
N ALA A 497 0.98 -33.83 16.45
CA ALA A 497 0.46 -32.74 15.63
C ALA A 497 -1.08 -32.65 15.63
N ASN A 498 -1.77 -33.73 15.93
CA ASN A 498 -3.25 -33.81 15.98
C ASN A 498 -3.74 -33.75 17.42
N SER A 499 -3.85 -32.61 18.04
CA SER A 499 -4.63 -32.54 19.27
C SER A 499 -4.98 -31.15 19.75
N MET A 500 -5.96 -30.57 19.14
CA MET A 500 -6.98 -29.84 19.89
C MET A 500 -8.31 -30.27 19.28
N GLY A 501 -8.84 -31.39 19.74
CA GLY A 501 -10.20 -31.72 19.43
C GLY A 501 -11.13 -30.72 20.06
N GLY A 502 -12.05 -30.15 19.28
CA GLY A 502 -13.07 -29.23 19.74
C GLY A 502 -13.72 -29.71 21.03
N GLY A 503 -13.35 -29.14 22.13
CA GLY A 503 -13.94 -29.31 23.42
C GLY A 503 -14.91 -28.15 23.63
N GLY A 504 -16.21 -28.46 23.48
CA GLY A 504 -17.25 -27.52 23.87
C GLY A 504 -16.99 -26.95 25.25
N MET A 505 -17.34 -25.68 25.46
CA MET A 505 -17.24 -24.94 26.71
C MET A 505 -17.63 -25.83 27.91
N GLY A 506 -16.67 -26.20 28.71
CA GLY A 506 -16.92 -26.90 29.98
C GLY A 506 -15.79 -27.82 30.41
N GLY A 507 -14.75 -27.27 31.01
CA GLY A 507 -13.80 -28.03 31.77
C GLY A 507 -12.37 -27.50 31.69
N ARG A 508 -11.95 -26.74 32.70
CA ARG A 508 -10.54 -26.49 33.00
C ARG A 508 -9.81 -27.82 33.17
N GLY A 509 -9.31 -28.36 32.07
CA GLY A 509 -8.36 -29.46 32.06
C GLY A 509 -6.95 -28.88 31.99
N GLY A 510 -6.15 -29.13 33.02
CA GLY A 510 -4.75 -28.70 33.07
C GLY A 510 -3.92 -29.27 31.90
N PRO A 511 -2.74 -28.70 31.64
CA PRO A 511 -1.91 -29.02 30.49
C PRO A 511 -1.62 -30.51 30.43
N LYS A 512 -2.05 -31.17 29.35
CA LYS A 512 -1.60 -32.53 29.06
C LYS A 512 -0.15 -32.45 28.60
N GLN A 513 0.73 -32.83 29.47
CA GLN A 513 2.15 -33.05 29.23
C GLN A 513 2.30 -34.15 28.16
N GLY A 514 2.35 -33.76 26.89
CA GLY A 514 2.77 -34.65 25.80
C GLY A 514 4.27 -34.84 25.87
N SER A 515 4.71 -35.98 26.37
CA SER A 515 6.13 -36.37 26.31
C SER A 515 6.43 -36.76 24.87
N THR A 516 7.51 -36.25 24.32
CA THR A 516 8.64 -37.00 23.75
C THR A 516 9.35 -36.26 22.65
N SER A 517 10.61 -36.29 22.65
CA SER A 517 11.65 -36.05 21.66
C SER A 517 11.23 -36.13 20.18
N SER A 518 10.39 -35.21 19.71
CA SER A 518 10.38 -34.87 18.31
C SER A 518 11.64 -34.07 18.01
N ALA A 519 12.36 -34.39 16.93
CA ALA A 519 13.42 -33.54 16.44
C ALA A 519 12.86 -32.11 16.30
N SER A 520 13.48 -31.15 17.02
CA SER A 520 13.00 -29.76 16.91
C SER A 520 13.11 -29.29 15.49
N LEU A 521 12.02 -28.74 14.97
CA LEU A 521 11.95 -28.10 13.65
C LEU A 521 12.59 -26.73 13.79
N SER A 522 13.93 -26.69 13.83
CA SER A 522 14.71 -25.47 14.07
C SER A 522 14.62 -24.51 12.88
N ALA A 523 15.00 -23.26 13.08
CA ALA A 523 15.12 -22.27 12.02
C ALA A 523 15.98 -22.77 10.85
N GLY A 524 15.63 -22.37 9.63
CA GLY A 524 16.32 -22.74 8.40
C GLY A 524 15.40 -22.79 7.17
N ASN A 525 16.00 -23.08 6.04
CA ASN A 525 15.30 -23.24 4.77
C ASN A 525 14.79 -24.67 4.63
N TYR A 526 13.51 -24.80 4.40
CA TYR A 526 12.82 -26.08 4.29
C TYR A 526 12.39 -26.37 2.85
N VAL A 527 12.44 -27.64 2.50
CA VAL A 527 11.87 -28.16 1.24
C VAL A 527 11.03 -29.39 1.56
N LEU A 528 9.75 -29.29 1.25
CA LEU A 528 8.84 -30.43 1.22
C LEU A 528 8.74 -30.94 -0.22
N SER A 529 9.22 -32.16 -0.51
CA SER A 529 9.30 -32.69 -1.86
C SER A 529 8.84 -34.15 -1.96
N GLY A 530 8.41 -34.53 -3.16
CA GLY A 530 7.96 -35.87 -3.53
C GLY A 530 7.15 -35.83 -4.81
N ASP A 531 6.48 -36.93 -5.16
CA ASP A 531 5.69 -37.06 -6.38
C ASP A 531 4.61 -35.97 -6.52
N GLY A 532 4.83 -34.99 -7.40
CA GLY A 532 3.93 -33.86 -7.66
C GLY A 532 3.86 -32.80 -6.54
N LEU A 533 4.80 -32.82 -5.59
CA LEU A 533 4.89 -31.86 -4.51
C LEU A 533 6.32 -31.34 -4.38
N ASN A 534 6.50 -30.03 -4.49
CA ASN A 534 7.77 -29.38 -4.26
C ASN A 534 7.49 -27.96 -3.72
N VAL A 535 7.65 -27.77 -2.41
CA VAL A 535 7.38 -26.51 -1.73
C VAL A 535 8.58 -26.11 -0.90
N SER A 536 9.13 -24.93 -1.15
CA SER A 536 10.21 -24.34 -0.36
C SER A 536 9.66 -23.21 0.49
N PHE A 537 10.13 -23.09 1.74
CA PHE A 537 9.78 -22.05 2.69
C PHE A 537 10.85 -21.89 3.76
N THR A 538 10.84 -20.78 4.49
CA THR A 538 11.77 -20.54 5.61
C THR A 538 11.03 -20.52 6.94
N ASN A 539 11.61 -21.13 7.94
CA ASN A 539 11.22 -20.94 9.33
C ASN A 539 12.32 -20.13 10.04
N ASP A 540 11.97 -19.00 10.63
CA ASP A 540 12.91 -18.15 11.38
C ASP A 540 13.04 -18.58 12.84
N TYR A 541 12.13 -19.43 13.30
CA TYR A 541 12.04 -19.91 14.68
C TYR A 541 12.00 -21.44 14.76
N VAL A 542 11.99 -21.94 15.98
CA VAL A 542 11.83 -23.37 16.30
C VAL A 542 10.36 -23.67 16.49
N TYR A 543 9.90 -24.81 15.92
CA TYR A 543 8.56 -25.32 16.08
C TYR A 543 8.55 -26.76 16.62
N GLY A 544 7.47 -27.15 17.28
CA GLY A 544 7.34 -28.46 17.93
C GLY A 544 6.71 -29.53 17.06
N SER A 545 5.90 -29.16 16.08
CA SER A 545 5.19 -30.11 15.22
C SER A 545 5.09 -29.62 13.79
N PHE A 546 4.91 -30.55 12.86
CA PHE A 546 4.71 -30.33 11.44
C PHE A 546 3.57 -31.20 10.97
N GLN A 547 2.71 -30.63 10.12
CA GLN A 547 1.66 -31.35 9.44
C GLN A 547 1.39 -30.79 8.05
N VAL A 548 0.96 -31.65 7.14
CA VAL A 548 0.61 -31.27 5.77
C VAL A 548 -0.68 -31.99 5.34
N TYR A 549 -1.61 -31.20 4.78
CA TYR A 549 -2.77 -31.65 4.03
C TYR A 549 -2.57 -31.27 2.58
N SER A 550 -2.72 -32.22 1.65
CA SER A 550 -2.49 -31.89 0.24
C SER A 550 -3.24 -32.82 -0.71
N ALA A 551 -3.71 -32.25 -1.81
CA ALA A 551 -4.18 -33.00 -2.98
C ALA A 551 -3.02 -33.65 -3.75
N ASN A 552 -1.78 -33.21 -3.52
CA ASN A 552 -0.58 -33.74 -4.16
C ASN A 552 0.10 -34.86 -3.36
N LEU A 553 -0.39 -35.18 -2.15
CA LEU A 553 0.02 -36.40 -1.44
C LEU A 553 -0.71 -37.60 -2.02
N LYS A 554 0.02 -38.54 -2.63
CA LYS A 554 -0.54 -39.72 -3.31
C LYS A 554 -0.17 -40.99 -2.58
N THR A 555 -1.17 -41.85 -2.37
CA THR A 555 -0.93 -43.18 -1.79
C THR A 555 0.06 -43.99 -2.63
N GLY A 556 1.08 -44.54 -1.99
CA GLY A 556 2.14 -45.31 -2.63
C GLY A 556 3.41 -44.48 -2.92
N SER A 557 3.34 -43.15 -2.89
CA SER A 557 4.48 -42.30 -3.14
C SER A 557 5.27 -41.98 -1.85
N THR A 558 6.53 -41.60 -2.04
CA THR A 558 7.45 -41.22 -0.95
C THR A 558 7.68 -39.71 -0.96
N TYR A 559 7.69 -39.11 0.23
CA TYR A 559 7.91 -37.69 0.45
C TYR A 559 9.00 -37.45 1.45
N THR A 560 9.64 -36.29 1.35
CA THR A 560 10.70 -35.86 2.27
C THR A 560 10.45 -34.42 2.71
N LEU A 561 10.75 -34.15 3.99
CA LEU A 561 10.94 -32.80 4.50
C LEU A 561 12.41 -32.63 4.81
N SER A 562 13.07 -31.72 4.12
CA SER A 562 14.49 -31.38 4.34
C SER A 562 14.61 -29.97 4.92
N ARG A 563 15.71 -29.72 5.66
CA ARG A 563 16.12 -28.41 6.16
C ARG A 563 17.59 -28.20 5.83
N ASN A 564 17.91 -27.07 5.17
CA ASN A 564 19.29 -26.75 4.75
C ASN A 564 19.97 -27.97 4.09
N ASP A 565 19.30 -28.53 3.08
CA ASP A 565 19.71 -29.73 2.31
C ASP A 565 19.84 -31.04 3.12
N THR A 566 19.47 -31.03 4.40
CA THR A 566 19.48 -32.24 5.24
C THR A 566 18.06 -32.78 5.41
N THR A 567 17.84 -34.02 5.01
CA THR A 567 16.55 -34.70 5.22
C THR A 567 16.28 -34.88 6.70
N LEU A 568 15.19 -34.29 7.18
CA LEU A 568 14.69 -34.45 8.56
C LEU A 568 13.75 -35.64 8.67
N TYR A 569 12.82 -35.75 7.73
CA TYR A 569 11.82 -36.79 7.67
C TYR A 569 11.71 -37.34 6.25
N SER A 570 11.48 -38.65 6.17
CA SER A 570 11.11 -39.33 4.93
C SER A 570 10.00 -40.33 5.24
N TRP A 571 8.92 -40.33 4.45
CA TRP A 571 7.79 -41.23 4.68
C TRP A 571 7.18 -41.73 3.37
N SER A 572 6.59 -42.91 3.43
CA SER A 572 5.72 -43.37 2.36
C SER A 572 4.28 -43.10 2.72
N GLN A 573 3.53 -42.47 1.81
CA GLN A 573 2.10 -42.22 1.97
C GLN A 573 1.32 -43.53 1.79
N SER A 574 1.29 -44.33 2.83
CA SER A 574 0.68 -45.68 2.77
C SER A 574 -0.85 -45.68 2.78
N SER A 575 -1.47 -44.57 3.16
CA SER A 575 -2.92 -44.38 3.25
C SER A 575 -3.27 -42.91 3.13
N THR A 576 -4.54 -42.53 3.25
CA THR A 576 -4.99 -41.13 3.27
C THR A 576 -4.48 -40.33 4.47
N SER A 577 -4.02 -41.02 5.53
CA SER A 577 -3.47 -40.39 6.75
C SER A 577 -2.25 -41.15 7.22
N VAL A 578 -1.11 -40.47 7.41
CA VAL A 578 0.15 -41.07 7.84
C VAL A 578 0.73 -40.27 9.00
N THR A 579 1.21 -40.97 10.03
CA THR A 579 2.02 -40.39 11.10
C THR A 579 3.49 -40.54 10.72
N ILE A 580 4.20 -39.39 10.69
CA ILE A 580 5.63 -39.31 10.43
C ILE A 580 6.38 -39.54 11.74
N SER A 581 7.36 -40.43 11.71
CA SER A 581 8.19 -40.80 12.88
C SER A 581 9.67 -40.55 12.61
#